data_d3fff10dec8247e3fb6340d456c3d39f
#
_entry.id   d3fff10dec8247e3fb6340d456c3d39f
#
_cell.length_a   1.000
_cell.length_b   1.000
_cell.length_c   1.000
_cell.angle_alpha   90.00
_cell.angle_beta   90.00
_cell.angle_gamma   90.00
#
_symmetry.space_group_name_H-M   'P 1'
#
loop_
_entity.id
_entity.type
_entity.pdbx_description
1 polymer ?
#
loop_
_entity_poly.entity_id
_entity_poly.type
_entity_poly.pdbx_seq_one_letter_code
_entity_poly.pdbx_strand_id
1 'polypeptide(L)'
;MFCTTFILVCLVGFLRPKPMNSKASGAFFWNNKVNDTNKYNFIISGDSRTYRGVSPDEIENIIENTKAKNLGFSSGGFNEEAFNLINKYLDLDNNNNIVVIGLTPFSLTNSAYDSGHLRSIKKKNIGFESWKINNLTKGLVFFDPIIPSEIAARYFGYGYYHKYYDNGWVESEKYPINRDVALKLYTKQFANNKFSEKSFQVLLDNIYDLTNKNVKVFTLRMPVYYRLKALEDSLSGFNENIIKSKIISNGGLWLNIQDSLYSTYDGSHLDGESARLLSVKIAKKIKSHLMNE
;
A
#
# COMPACT_ATOMS: atom_id res chain seq x y z
N MET A 1 -18.65 17.99 40.67
CA MET A 1 -17.30 17.42 40.57
C MET A 1 -17.19 16.39 39.41
N PHE A 2 -18.04 15.35 39.35
CA PHE A 2 -17.96 14.33 38.29
C PHE A 2 -18.14 14.90 36.86
N CYS A 3 -19.12 15.76 36.64
CA CYS A 3 -19.38 16.39 35.34
C CYS A 3 -18.24 17.31 34.89
N THR A 4 -17.63 18.06 35.79
CA THR A 4 -16.49 18.94 35.48
C THR A 4 -15.25 18.15 35.13
N THR A 5 -14.97 17.05 35.84
CA THR A 5 -13.86 16.15 35.51
C THR A 5 -14.06 15.48 34.16
N PHE A 6 -15.30 15.01 33.88
CA PHE A 6 -15.62 14.40 32.57
C PHE A 6 -15.45 15.39 31.41
N ILE A 7 -15.95 16.64 31.58
CA ILE A 7 -15.76 17.70 30.55
C ILE A 7 -14.28 18.00 30.34
N LEU A 8 -13.49 18.07 31.41
CA LEU A 8 -12.05 18.33 31.33
C LEU A 8 -11.31 17.18 30.57
N VAL A 9 -11.64 15.93 30.86
CA VAL A 9 -11.11 14.76 30.18
C VAL A 9 -11.48 14.78 28.70
N CYS A 10 -12.71 15.15 28.36
CA CYS A 10 -13.14 15.28 26.96
C CYS A 10 -12.41 16.42 26.27
N LEU A 11 -12.25 17.58 26.91
CA LEU A 11 -11.48 18.71 26.34
C LEU A 11 -10.02 18.34 26.10
N VAL A 12 -9.35 17.72 27.07
CA VAL A 12 -7.96 17.24 26.91
C VAL A 12 -7.87 16.21 25.80
N GLY A 13 -8.82 15.28 25.70
CA GLY A 13 -8.88 14.29 24.62
C GLY A 13 -9.05 14.91 23.22
N PHE A 14 -9.82 16.00 23.13
CA PHE A 14 -10.01 16.74 21.86
C PHE A 14 -8.79 17.58 21.46
N LEU A 15 -8.14 18.20 22.43
CA LEU A 15 -7.02 19.13 22.20
C LEU A 15 -5.67 18.41 22.06
N ARG A 16 -5.56 17.16 22.53
CA ARG A 16 -4.32 16.40 22.44
C ARG A 16 -3.95 16.05 20.98
N PRO A 17 -2.67 15.98 20.64
CA PRO A 17 -2.24 15.41 19.37
C PRO A 17 -2.74 13.96 19.24
N LYS A 18 -3.25 13.59 18.05
CA LYS A 18 -3.62 12.19 17.79
C LYS A 18 -2.37 11.30 17.84
N PRO A 19 -2.42 10.13 18.52
CA PRO A 19 -1.30 9.20 18.51
C PRO A 19 -1.03 8.73 17.06
N MET A 20 0.21 8.85 16.61
CA MET A 20 0.56 8.57 15.20
C MET A 20 0.58 7.07 14.89
N ASN A 21 0.90 6.23 15.88
CA ASN A 21 1.04 4.79 15.72
C ASN A 21 0.01 4.01 16.56
N SER A 22 -1.20 4.55 16.72
CA SER A 22 -2.25 3.91 17.47
C SER A 22 -2.57 2.52 16.94
N LYS A 23 -2.51 1.50 17.81
CA LYS A 23 -2.92 0.13 17.48
C LYS A 23 -4.41 0.07 17.11
N ALA A 24 -5.24 0.90 17.75
CA ALA A 24 -6.66 0.99 17.47
C ALA A 24 -6.91 1.59 16.09
N SER A 25 -6.24 2.70 15.75
CA SER A 25 -6.33 3.31 14.41
C SER A 25 -5.85 2.36 13.31
N GLY A 26 -4.75 1.64 13.54
CA GLY A 26 -4.25 0.64 12.62
C GLY A 26 -5.22 -0.52 12.42
N ALA A 27 -5.82 -1.06 13.49
CA ALA A 27 -6.80 -2.15 13.39
C ALA A 27 -8.05 -1.71 12.61
N PHE A 28 -8.57 -0.51 12.87
CA PHE A 28 -9.71 0.07 12.15
C PHE A 28 -9.39 0.26 10.67
N PHE A 29 -8.24 0.85 10.34
CA PHE A 29 -7.79 1.05 8.97
C PHE A 29 -7.74 -0.26 8.18
N TRP A 30 -7.07 -1.29 8.71
CA TRP A 30 -6.94 -2.57 8.02
C TRP A 30 -8.26 -3.30 7.87
N ASN A 31 -9.15 -3.22 8.89
CA ASN A 31 -10.48 -3.78 8.80
C ASN A 31 -11.32 -3.10 7.70
N ASN A 32 -11.33 -1.77 7.65
CA ASN A 32 -12.05 -1.02 6.63
C ASN A 32 -11.51 -1.30 5.23
N LYS A 33 -10.20 -1.45 5.09
CA LYS A 33 -9.57 -1.77 3.81
C LYS A 33 -10.07 -3.07 3.18
N VAL A 34 -10.52 -4.04 3.99
CA VAL A 34 -11.06 -5.33 3.56
C VAL A 34 -12.59 -5.35 3.49
N ASN A 35 -13.26 -4.57 4.35
CA ASN A 35 -14.72 -4.61 4.56
C ASN A 35 -15.46 -3.35 4.09
N ASP A 36 -14.82 -2.48 3.33
CA ASP A 36 -15.47 -1.35 2.69
C ASP A 36 -16.60 -1.83 1.76
N THR A 37 -17.69 -1.09 1.69
CA THR A 37 -18.84 -1.38 0.82
C THR A 37 -18.85 -0.55 -0.45
N ASN A 38 -17.96 0.43 -0.56
CA ASN A 38 -17.89 1.29 -1.73
C ASN A 38 -17.29 0.57 -2.93
N LYS A 39 -17.64 1.05 -4.13
CA LYS A 39 -17.02 0.68 -5.39
C LYS A 39 -16.08 1.77 -5.88
N TYR A 40 -15.08 1.38 -6.63
CA TYR A 40 -14.00 2.23 -7.12
C TYR A 40 -13.71 1.90 -8.58
N ASN A 41 -13.47 2.91 -9.40
CA ASN A 41 -13.05 2.71 -10.78
C ASN A 41 -11.51 2.79 -10.95
N PHE A 42 -10.77 3.04 -9.85
CA PHE A 42 -9.32 3.05 -9.85
C PHE A 42 -8.78 2.29 -8.64
N ILE A 43 -8.17 1.14 -8.88
CA ILE A 43 -7.60 0.30 -7.82
C ILE A 43 -6.07 0.30 -7.92
N ILE A 44 -5.42 0.48 -6.77
CA ILE A 44 -3.97 0.36 -6.64
C ILE A 44 -3.69 -0.88 -5.79
N SER A 45 -2.89 -1.83 -6.29
CA SER A 45 -2.58 -3.08 -5.57
C SER A 45 -1.08 -3.39 -5.57
N GLY A 46 -0.63 -4.08 -4.53
CA GLY A 46 0.76 -4.47 -4.34
C GLY A 46 1.12 -4.72 -2.88
N ASP A 47 2.40 -4.65 -2.58
CA ASP A 47 2.92 -4.88 -1.22
C ASP A 47 3.04 -3.58 -0.37
N SER A 48 3.91 -3.62 0.65
CA SER A 48 4.12 -2.48 1.55
C SER A 48 4.68 -1.24 0.86
N ARG A 49 5.43 -1.39 -0.22
CA ARG A 49 5.92 -0.27 -1.01
C ARG A 49 4.78 0.43 -1.73
N THR A 50 3.81 -0.33 -2.19
CA THR A 50 2.64 0.20 -2.89
C THR A 50 1.68 0.93 -1.96
N TYR A 51 1.29 0.33 -0.81
CA TYR A 51 0.33 1.02 0.05
C TYR A 51 0.92 2.23 0.77
N ARG A 52 2.25 2.33 0.87
CA ARG A 52 2.92 3.52 1.39
C ARG A 52 3.33 4.50 0.30
N GLY A 53 3.64 3.99 -0.88
CA GLY A 53 4.23 4.77 -1.96
C GLY A 53 3.25 5.36 -2.96
N VAL A 54 1.95 4.99 -2.93
CA VAL A 54 0.97 5.50 -3.89
C VAL A 54 -0.26 6.05 -3.18
N SER A 55 -0.44 7.38 -3.26
CA SER A 55 -1.57 8.12 -2.71
C SER A 55 -2.72 8.17 -3.71
N PRO A 56 -3.92 7.64 -3.38
CA PRO A 56 -5.11 7.80 -4.21
C PRO A 56 -5.52 9.25 -4.42
N ASP A 57 -5.41 10.11 -3.40
CA ASP A 57 -5.78 11.53 -3.50
C ASP A 57 -5.03 12.24 -4.62
N GLU A 58 -3.71 11.96 -4.78
CA GLU A 58 -2.90 12.56 -5.85
C GLU A 58 -3.30 12.05 -7.24
N ILE A 59 -3.83 10.83 -7.33
CA ILE A 59 -4.39 10.27 -8.57
C ILE A 59 -5.69 10.96 -8.93
N GLU A 60 -6.62 11.08 -7.98
CA GLU A 60 -7.94 11.70 -8.16
C GLU A 60 -7.81 13.18 -8.55
N ASN A 61 -6.81 13.89 -8.01
CA ASN A 61 -6.54 15.29 -8.36
C ASN A 61 -6.11 15.51 -9.83
N ILE A 62 -5.67 14.45 -10.54
CA ILE A 62 -5.12 14.56 -11.90
C ILE A 62 -6.02 13.89 -12.93
N ILE A 63 -6.61 12.74 -12.58
CA ILE A 63 -7.48 11.96 -13.47
C ILE A 63 -8.93 12.22 -13.04
N GLU A 64 -9.65 12.97 -13.86
CA GLU A 64 -11.03 13.35 -13.60
C GLU A 64 -11.97 12.13 -13.53
N ASN A 65 -13.06 12.26 -12.79
CA ASN A 65 -14.07 11.21 -12.59
C ASN A 65 -13.48 9.88 -12.02
N THR A 66 -12.40 10.00 -11.27
CA THR A 66 -11.74 8.87 -10.63
C THR A 66 -12.12 8.79 -9.16
N LYS A 67 -12.46 7.58 -8.70
CA LYS A 67 -12.58 7.20 -7.29
C LYS A 67 -11.59 6.10 -7.02
N ALA A 68 -10.51 6.43 -6.34
CA ALA A 68 -9.35 5.55 -6.19
C ALA A 68 -9.28 4.89 -4.81
N LYS A 69 -8.82 3.64 -4.77
CA LYS A 69 -8.55 2.89 -3.53
C LYS A 69 -7.21 2.18 -3.60
N ASN A 70 -6.41 2.34 -2.56
CA ASN A 70 -5.17 1.59 -2.41
C ASN A 70 -5.42 0.29 -1.63
N LEU A 71 -5.29 -0.84 -2.31
CA LEU A 71 -5.44 -2.20 -1.78
C LEU A 71 -4.09 -2.93 -1.60
N GLY A 72 -3.00 -2.21 -1.48
CA GLY A 72 -1.71 -2.81 -1.11
C GLY A 72 -1.70 -3.32 0.34
N PHE A 73 -0.99 -4.42 0.63
CA PHE A 73 -0.87 -5.01 1.96
C PHE A 73 0.58 -5.34 2.29
N SER A 74 0.92 -5.33 3.59
CA SER A 74 2.27 -5.69 4.02
C SER A 74 2.63 -7.12 3.61
N SER A 75 3.82 -7.30 3.04
CA SER A 75 4.30 -8.60 2.51
C SER A 75 3.31 -9.24 1.53
N GLY A 76 2.52 -8.43 0.82
CA GLY A 76 1.52 -8.90 -0.13
C GLY A 76 2.16 -9.49 -1.38
N GLY A 77 1.66 -10.66 -1.78
CA GLY A 77 1.90 -11.26 -3.08
C GLY A 77 0.62 -11.22 -3.93
N PHE A 78 0.76 -11.57 -5.19
CA PHE A 78 -0.33 -11.62 -6.15
C PHE A 78 -0.97 -13.01 -6.15
N ASN A 79 -1.79 -13.28 -5.15
CA ASN A 79 -2.56 -14.51 -5.02
C ASN A 79 -4.04 -14.28 -5.32
N GLU A 80 -4.81 -15.34 -5.40
CA GLU A 80 -6.26 -15.28 -5.66
C GLU A 80 -7.02 -14.36 -4.68
N GLU A 81 -6.60 -14.33 -3.41
CA GLU A 81 -7.27 -13.49 -2.41
C GLU A 81 -7.10 -11.99 -2.68
N ALA A 82 -5.91 -11.60 -3.21
CA ALA A 82 -5.64 -10.23 -3.60
C ALA A 82 -6.50 -9.82 -4.81
N PHE A 83 -6.59 -10.68 -5.82
CA PHE A 83 -7.41 -10.42 -7.00
C PHE A 83 -8.91 -10.50 -6.73
N ASN A 84 -9.36 -11.40 -5.86
CA ASN A 84 -10.74 -11.43 -5.38
C ASN A 84 -11.12 -10.10 -4.68
N LEU A 85 -10.17 -9.50 -3.95
CA LEU A 85 -10.39 -8.20 -3.33
C LEU A 85 -10.45 -7.07 -4.37
N ILE A 86 -9.60 -7.09 -5.39
CA ILE A 86 -9.65 -6.15 -6.52
C ILE A 86 -11.02 -6.25 -7.20
N ASN A 87 -11.45 -7.45 -7.61
CA ASN A 87 -12.75 -7.69 -8.26
C ASN A 87 -13.93 -7.28 -7.37
N LYS A 88 -13.84 -7.50 -6.03
CA LYS A 88 -14.85 -7.06 -5.07
C LYS A 88 -15.08 -5.56 -5.12
N TYR A 89 -14.00 -4.78 -5.26
CA TYR A 89 -14.07 -3.32 -5.18
C TYR A 89 -14.17 -2.60 -6.52
N LEU A 90 -13.82 -3.25 -7.62
CA LEU A 90 -14.01 -2.67 -8.95
C LEU A 90 -15.49 -2.37 -9.22
N ASP A 91 -15.73 -1.20 -9.78
CA ASP A 91 -17.03 -0.78 -10.29
C ASP A 91 -17.15 -1.22 -11.76
N LEU A 92 -17.56 -2.47 -11.98
CA LEU A 92 -17.64 -3.06 -13.30
C LEU A 92 -18.72 -2.41 -14.19
N ASP A 93 -19.62 -1.62 -13.61
CA ASP A 93 -20.61 -0.83 -14.36
C ASP A 93 -19.99 0.45 -14.97
N ASN A 94 -18.79 0.80 -14.54
CA ASN A 94 -18.02 1.93 -15.06
C ASN A 94 -17.14 1.48 -16.23
N ASN A 95 -17.20 2.22 -17.35
CA ASN A 95 -16.40 1.90 -18.55
C ASN A 95 -14.94 2.32 -18.46
N ASN A 96 -14.55 3.07 -17.41
CA ASN A 96 -13.20 3.60 -17.25
C ASN A 96 -12.48 2.98 -16.04
N ASN A 97 -12.51 1.65 -15.95
CA ASN A 97 -11.84 0.93 -14.87
C ASN A 97 -10.34 0.83 -15.08
N ILE A 98 -9.58 1.19 -14.05
CA ILE A 98 -8.11 1.15 -14.05
C ILE A 98 -7.63 0.37 -12.83
N VAL A 99 -6.67 -0.51 -13.04
CA VAL A 99 -5.92 -1.19 -11.99
C VAL A 99 -4.44 -0.86 -12.14
N VAL A 100 -3.82 -0.35 -11.08
CA VAL A 100 -2.36 -0.13 -11.02
C VAL A 100 -1.74 -1.18 -10.10
N ILE A 101 -0.79 -1.94 -10.61
CA ILE A 101 -0.09 -3.00 -9.89
C ILE A 101 1.35 -2.56 -9.63
N GLY A 102 1.67 -2.29 -8.36
CA GLY A 102 3.04 -2.01 -7.92
C GLY A 102 3.81 -3.30 -7.65
N LEU A 103 4.73 -3.62 -8.52
CA LEU A 103 5.55 -4.83 -8.47
C LEU A 103 6.81 -4.61 -7.63
N THR A 104 7.17 -5.62 -6.87
CA THR A 104 8.48 -5.74 -6.22
C THR A 104 9.03 -7.15 -6.45
N PRO A 105 10.34 -7.36 -6.44
CA PRO A 105 10.89 -8.72 -6.55
C PRO A 105 10.35 -9.67 -5.47
N PHE A 106 10.12 -9.14 -4.25
CA PHE A 106 9.57 -9.94 -3.14
C PHE A 106 8.11 -10.33 -3.36
N SER A 107 7.28 -9.47 -3.94
CA SER A 107 5.85 -9.76 -4.19
C SER A 107 5.60 -10.92 -5.17
N LEU A 108 6.63 -11.30 -5.92
CA LEU A 108 6.61 -12.43 -6.87
C LEU A 108 7.33 -13.69 -6.33
N THR A 109 7.52 -13.80 -5.01
CA THR A 109 8.07 -15.02 -4.38
C THR A 109 6.96 -15.94 -3.87
N ASN A 110 7.26 -17.22 -3.66
CA ASN A 110 6.32 -18.15 -3.03
C ASN A 110 5.96 -17.69 -1.60
N SER A 111 6.92 -17.15 -0.86
CA SER A 111 6.67 -16.65 0.50
C SER A 111 5.61 -15.53 0.51
N ALA A 112 5.67 -14.60 -0.44
CA ALA A 112 4.68 -13.54 -0.56
C ALA A 112 3.31 -14.10 -1.04
N TYR A 113 3.31 -15.10 -1.89
CA TYR A 113 2.10 -15.76 -2.38
C TYR A 113 1.37 -16.50 -1.26
N ASP A 114 2.09 -17.28 -0.44
CA ASP A 114 1.52 -18.15 0.59
C ASP A 114 1.18 -17.40 1.90
N SER A 115 1.87 -16.31 2.16
CA SER A 115 1.69 -15.50 3.36
C SER A 115 1.01 -14.16 3.02
N GLY A 116 1.02 -13.28 3.94
CA GLY A 116 0.60 -11.91 3.73
C GLY A 116 -0.41 -11.42 4.76
N HIS A 117 -0.36 -10.13 4.97
CA HIS A 117 -1.16 -9.45 5.97
C HIS A 117 -2.67 -9.54 5.66
N LEU A 118 -3.04 -9.60 4.36
CA LEU A 118 -4.44 -9.75 3.94
C LEU A 118 -5.12 -10.98 4.57
N ARG A 119 -4.46 -12.16 4.49
CA ARG A 119 -4.97 -13.40 5.11
C ARG A 119 -5.13 -13.27 6.62
N SER A 120 -4.16 -12.64 7.28
CA SER A 120 -4.23 -12.46 8.73
C SER A 120 -5.39 -11.54 9.15
N ILE A 121 -5.68 -10.49 8.37
CA ILE A 121 -6.80 -9.60 8.62
C ILE A 121 -8.11 -10.32 8.41
N LYS A 122 -8.28 -11.04 7.29
CA LYS A 122 -9.50 -11.82 7.04
C LYS A 122 -9.79 -12.84 8.15
N LYS A 123 -8.77 -13.51 8.68
CA LYS A 123 -8.92 -14.44 9.80
C LYS A 123 -9.34 -13.77 11.11
N LYS A 124 -8.85 -12.55 11.37
CA LYS A 124 -9.16 -11.79 12.60
C LYS A 124 -10.53 -11.11 12.56
N ASN A 125 -11.05 -10.83 11.37
CA ASN A 125 -12.27 -10.05 11.18
C ASN A 125 -13.54 -10.93 11.15
N ILE A 126 -13.62 -11.93 12.03
CA ILE A 126 -14.77 -12.83 12.12
C ILE A 126 -15.53 -12.52 13.43
N GLY A 127 -16.84 -12.32 13.32
CA GLY A 127 -17.74 -12.21 14.48
C GLY A 127 -17.50 -11.00 15.37
N PHE A 128 -17.40 -11.25 16.69
CA PHE A 128 -17.31 -10.20 17.72
C PHE A 128 -16.09 -9.26 17.57
N GLU A 129 -14.96 -9.76 17.11
CA GLU A 129 -13.77 -8.91 16.89
C GLU A 129 -13.99 -7.88 15.78
N SER A 130 -14.66 -8.24 14.70
CA SER A 130 -15.04 -7.30 13.64
C SER A 130 -16.03 -6.25 14.16
N TRP A 131 -17.04 -6.67 14.90
CA TRP A 131 -17.99 -5.75 15.53
C TRP A 131 -17.30 -4.77 16.50
N LYS A 132 -16.41 -5.27 17.35
CA LYS A 132 -15.60 -4.47 18.27
C LYS A 132 -14.76 -3.42 17.55
N ILE A 133 -14.05 -3.83 16.49
CA ILE A 133 -13.24 -2.91 15.71
C ILE A 133 -14.11 -1.82 15.09
N ASN A 134 -15.23 -2.15 14.51
CA ASN A 134 -16.10 -1.20 13.81
C ASN A 134 -16.82 -0.23 14.75
N ASN A 135 -17.22 -0.68 15.94
CA ASN A 135 -18.09 0.10 16.83
C ASN A 135 -17.36 0.76 17.99
N LEU A 136 -16.31 0.11 18.52
CA LEU A 136 -15.61 0.61 19.72
C LEU A 136 -14.30 1.34 19.39
N THR A 137 -13.69 1.09 18.23
CA THR A 137 -12.34 1.62 17.93
C THR A 137 -12.32 3.14 17.88
N LYS A 138 -13.38 3.79 17.37
CA LYS A 138 -13.46 5.27 17.35
C LYS A 138 -13.38 5.87 18.74
N GLY A 139 -14.06 5.26 19.72
CA GLY A 139 -13.98 5.66 21.11
C GLY A 139 -12.64 5.28 21.75
N LEU A 140 -12.09 4.11 21.42
CA LEU A 140 -10.79 3.66 21.94
C LEU A 140 -9.62 4.53 21.45
N VAL A 141 -9.67 5.03 20.22
CA VAL A 141 -8.65 6.00 19.71
C VAL A 141 -8.65 7.28 20.53
N PHE A 142 -9.83 7.72 21.04
CA PHE A 142 -9.93 8.89 21.91
C PHE A 142 -9.16 8.67 23.23
N PHE A 143 -9.17 7.45 23.76
CA PHE A 143 -8.50 7.08 25.02
C PHE A 143 -7.10 6.50 24.82
N ASP A 144 -6.63 6.36 23.59
CA ASP A 144 -5.30 5.77 23.29
C ASP A 144 -4.20 6.67 23.90
N PRO A 145 -3.39 6.17 24.84
CA PRO A 145 -2.44 7.01 25.56
C PRO A 145 -1.32 7.49 24.64
N ILE A 146 -0.99 8.77 24.74
CA ILE A 146 0.25 9.28 24.17
C ILE A 146 1.38 8.92 25.13
N ILE A 147 2.31 8.08 24.66
CA ILE A 147 3.45 7.67 25.45
C ILE A 147 4.45 8.84 25.52
N PRO A 148 5.02 9.18 26.70
CA PRO A 148 5.99 10.28 26.80
C PRO A 148 7.16 10.19 25.81
N SER A 149 7.60 8.98 25.46
CA SER A 149 8.61 8.74 24.44
C SER A 149 8.15 9.15 23.04
N GLU A 150 6.85 9.11 22.71
CA GLU A 150 6.33 9.62 21.43
C GLU A 150 6.38 11.15 21.37
N ILE A 151 6.11 11.81 22.49
CA ILE A 151 6.23 13.28 22.58
C ILE A 151 7.70 13.68 22.37
N ALA A 152 8.61 13.02 23.09
CA ALA A 152 10.04 13.28 22.96
C ALA A 152 10.53 12.98 21.53
N ALA A 153 10.11 11.86 20.95
CA ALA A 153 10.47 11.49 19.59
C ALA A 153 10.01 12.52 18.55
N ARG A 154 8.80 13.06 18.71
CA ARG A 154 8.29 14.16 17.84
C ARG A 154 9.10 15.44 18.00
N TYR A 155 9.43 15.82 19.25
CA TYR A 155 10.19 17.04 19.53
C TYR A 155 11.63 16.96 18.98
N PHE A 156 12.25 15.80 19.09
CA PHE A 156 13.63 15.59 18.62
C PHE A 156 13.73 15.05 17.19
N GLY A 157 12.60 14.90 16.46
CA GLY A 157 12.60 14.34 15.12
C GLY A 157 13.08 12.88 15.08
N TYR A 158 12.66 12.07 16.04
CA TYR A 158 13.08 10.69 16.19
C TYR A 158 11.87 9.74 16.22
N GLY A 159 11.93 8.64 15.48
CA GLY A 159 10.89 7.63 15.54
C GLY A 159 10.35 7.22 14.16
N TYR A 160 9.26 6.46 14.18
CA TYR A 160 8.57 5.96 13.01
C TYR A 160 7.10 6.39 13.06
N TYR A 161 6.64 7.09 12.03
CA TYR A 161 5.34 7.73 11.99
C TYR A 161 4.50 7.18 10.86
N HIS A 162 3.22 6.91 11.16
CA HIS A 162 2.21 6.51 10.20
C HIS A 162 1.00 7.44 10.27
N LYS A 163 0.50 7.85 9.12
CA LYS A 163 -0.80 8.48 8.99
C LYS A 163 -1.66 7.63 8.06
N TYR A 164 -2.77 7.14 8.59
CA TYR A 164 -3.72 6.29 7.87
C TYR A 164 -4.78 7.14 7.18
N TYR A 165 -5.02 6.87 5.90
CA TYR A 165 -6.05 7.51 5.09
C TYR A 165 -7.15 6.51 4.73
N ASP A 166 -8.42 6.95 4.71
CA ASP A 166 -9.58 6.06 4.47
C ASP A 166 -9.56 5.43 3.07
N ASN A 167 -8.87 6.07 2.12
CA ASN A 167 -8.65 5.54 0.77
C ASN A 167 -7.60 4.41 0.70
N GLY A 168 -7.08 3.97 1.83
CA GLY A 168 -6.17 2.83 1.92
C GLY A 168 -4.67 3.16 1.83
N TRP A 169 -4.31 4.43 1.71
CA TRP A 169 -2.92 4.89 1.76
C TRP A 169 -2.42 5.01 3.20
N VAL A 170 -1.11 4.75 3.40
CA VAL A 170 -0.41 4.98 4.67
C VAL A 170 0.81 5.85 4.41
N GLU A 171 0.70 7.13 4.69
CA GLU A 171 1.85 8.02 4.69
C GLU A 171 2.78 7.63 5.83
N SER A 172 4.06 7.42 5.51
CA SER A 172 5.02 6.88 6.47
C SER A 172 6.32 7.64 6.44
N GLU A 173 6.90 7.88 7.62
CA GLU A 173 8.19 8.53 7.81
C GLU A 173 8.96 7.84 8.93
N LYS A 174 10.29 7.88 8.85
CA LYS A 174 11.17 7.35 9.88
C LYS A 174 12.42 8.20 10.04
N TYR A 175 12.71 8.54 11.28
CA TYR A 175 13.90 9.29 11.65
C TYR A 175 14.71 8.55 12.73
N PRO A 176 16.06 8.53 12.67
CA PRO A 176 16.84 8.96 11.52
C PRO A 176 16.66 8.04 10.31
N ILE A 177 16.89 8.58 9.11
CA ILE A 177 16.90 7.80 7.87
C ILE A 177 18.04 6.79 7.94
N ASN A 178 17.73 5.51 7.67
CA ASN A 178 18.75 4.45 7.62
C ASN A 178 18.41 3.46 6.49
N ARG A 179 18.96 3.71 5.32
CA ARG A 179 18.70 2.91 4.11
C ARG A 179 19.32 1.51 4.14
N ASP A 180 20.28 1.25 5.01
CA ASP A 180 20.93 -0.06 5.13
C ASP A 180 20.06 -1.11 5.84
N VAL A 181 18.99 -0.69 6.49
CA VAL A 181 17.99 -1.59 7.11
C VAL A 181 17.41 -2.52 6.06
N ALA A 182 16.96 -1.98 4.93
CA ALA A 182 16.41 -2.79 3.86
C ALA A 182 17.45 -3.72 3.23
N LEU A 183 18.68 -3.27 3.04
CA LEU A 183 19.75 -4.12 2.48
C LEU A 183 19.94 -5.38 3.32
N LYS A 184 20.08 -5.25 4.64
CA LYS A 184 20.24 -6.38 5.56
C LYS A 184 19.02 -7.32 5.56
N LEU A 185 17.81 -6.74 5.53
CA LEU A 185 16.57 -7.50 5.53
C LEU A 185 16.43 -8.32 4.24
N TYR A 186 16.54 -7.67 3.08
CA TYR A 186 16.33 -8.32 1.79
C TYR A 186 17.43 -9.29 1.40
N THR A 187 18.68 -9.08 1.85
CA THR A 187 19.74 -10.10 1.74
C THR A 187 19.32 -11.42 2.39
N LYS A 188 18.78 -11.35 3.62
CA LYS A 188 18.28 -12.55 4.31
C LYS A 188 17.03 -13.15 3.63
N GLN A 189 16.10 -12.31 3.20
CA GLN A 189 14.88 -12.77 2.54
C GLN A 189 15.19 -13.49 1.23
N PHE A 190 16.01 -12.91 0.36
CA PHE A 190 16.35 -13.51 -0.92
C PHE A 190 17.37 -14.65 -0.86
N ALA A 191 17.94 -14.96 0.31
CA ALA A 191 18.69 -16.21 0.50
C ALA A 191 17.81 -17.44 0.25
N ASN A 192 16.56 -17.41 0.73
CA ASN A 192 15.64 -18.54 0.68
C ASN A 192 14.37 -18.30 -0.17
N ASN A 193 14.14 -17.06 -0.62
CA ASN A 193 12.96 -16.69 -1.40
C ASN A 193 13.39 -16.11 -2.73
N LYS A 194 13.14 -16.87 -3.81
CA LYS A 194 13.44 -16.45 -5.16
C LYS A 194 12.16 -16.15 -5.93
N PHE A 195 12.30 -15.53 -7.07
CA PHE A 195 11.23 -15.38 -8.05
C PHE A 195 10.52 -16.72 -8.28
N SER A 196 9.20 -16.69 -8.29
CA SER A 196 8.33 -17.85 -8.47
C SER A 196 7.54 -17.73 -9.77
N GLU A 197 7.83 -18.61 -10.72
CA GLU A 197 7.05 -18.69 -11.96
C GLU A 197 5.56 -18.93 -11.69
N LYS A 198 5.21 -19.74 -10.67
CA LYS A 198 3.83 -19.97 -10.25
C LYS A 198 3.14 -18.68 -9.82
N SER A 199 3.77 -17.91 -8.95
CA SER A 199 3.20 -16.63 -8.46
C SER A 199 3.09 -15.62 -9.60
N PHE A 200 4.05 -15.63 -10.52
CA PHE A 200 4.02 -14.77 -11.69
C PHE A 200 2.95 -15.19 -12.69
N GLN A 201 2.74 -16.49 -12.92
CA GLN A 201 1.68 -16.97 -13.80
C GLN A 201 0.29 -16.55 -13.29
N VAL A 202 0.03 -16.67 -11.99
CA VAL A 202 -1.23 -16.19 -11.38
C VAL A 202 -1.43 -14.69 -11.62
N LEU A 203 -0.37 -13.89 -11.53
CA LEU A 203 -0.44 -12.47 -11.87
C LEU A 203 -0.82 -12.27 -13.35
N LEU A 204 -0.18 -12.98 -14.28
CA LEU A 204 -0.44 -12.85 -15.71
C LEU A 204 -1.88 -13.27 -16.07
N ASP A 205 -2.36 -14.39 -15.53
CA ASP A 205 -3.73 -14.87 -15.75
C ASP A 205 -4.76 -13.83 -15.29
N ASN A 206 -4.54 -13.23 -14.12
CA ASN A 206 -5.43 -12.18 -13.62
C ASN A 206 -5.33 -10.87 -14.40
N ILE A 207 -4.15 -10.49 -14.92
CA ILE A 207 -4.03 -9.34 -15.83
C ILE A 207 -4.86 -9.61 -17.09
N TYR A 208 -4.72 -10.78 -17.69
CA TYR A 208 -5.49 -11.18 -18.86
C TYR A 208 -7.00 -11.16 -18.59
N ASP A 209 -7.45 -11.71 -17.46
CA ASP A 209 -8.88 -11.70 -17.06
C ASP A 209 -9.43 -10.29 -16.85
N LEU A 210 -8.65 -9.40 -16.24
CA LEU A 210 -9.06 -8.00 -16.05
C LEU A 210 -9.15 -7.26 -17.38
N THR A 211 -8.18 -7.45 -18.27
CA THR A 211 -8.18 -6.80 -19.59
C THR A 211 -9.31 -7.29 -20.47
N ASN A 212 -9.69 -8.56 -20.39
CA ASN A 212 -10.88 -9.10 -21.06
C ASN A 212 -12.22 -8.51 -20.53
N LYS A 213 -12.20 -7.91 -19.34
CA LYS A 213 -13.33 -7.17 -18.76
C LYS A 213 -13.24 -5.66 -19.06
N ASN A 214 -12.45 -5.24 -20.04
CA ASN A 214 -12.17 -3.84 -20.39
C ASN A 214 -11.56 -3.01 -19.24
N VAL A 215 -10.86 -3.65 -18.30
CA VAL A 215 -10.10 -2.97 -17.25
C VAL A 215 -8.70 -2.66 -17.78
N LYS A 216 -8.26 -1.41 -17.73
CA LYS A 216 -6.89 -1.03 -18.09
C LYS A 216 -5.95 -1.36 -16.94
N VAL A 217 -5.01 -2.28 -17.16
CA VAL A 217 -4.08 -2.73 -16.13
C VAL A 217 -2.69 -2.12 -16.37
N PHE A 218 -2.29 -1.19 -15.51
CA PHE A 218 -0.95 -0.61 -15.52
C PHE A 218 -0.09 -1.27 -14.46
N THR A 219 1.14 -1.56 -14.82
CA THR A 219 2.13 -2.15 -13.90
C THR A 219 3.37 -1.29 -13.83
N LEU A 220 4.03 -1.27 -12.68
CA LEU A 220 5.32 -0.61 -12.51
C LEU A 220 6.16 -1.36 -11.49
N ARG A 221 7.47 -1.31 -11.62
CA ARG A 221 8.36 -1.65 -10.52
C ARG A 221 8.38 -0.50 -9.53
N MET A 222 8.08 -0.78 -8.26
CA MET A 222 8.10 0.25 -7.20
C MET A 222 9.52 0.76 -6.97
N PRO A 223 9.73 2.09 -6.97
CA PRO A 223 11.05 2.68 -6.78
C PRO A 223 11.59 2.40 -5.38
N VAL A 224 12.91 2.21 -5.31
CA VAL A 224 13.65 1.93 -4.09
C VAL A 224 15.03 2.60 -4.13
N TYR A 225 15.74 2.54 -3.01
CA TYR A 225 17.14 2.95 -2.94
C TYR A 225 17.99 2.16 -3.95
N TYR A 226 18.85 2.83 -4.72
CA TYR A 226 19.58 2.22 -5.84
C TYR A 226 20.42 0.99 -5.45
N ARG A 227 21.02 0.97 -4.23
CA ARG A 227 21.75 -0.20 -3.73
C ARG A 227 20.83 -1.38 -3.44
N LEU A 228 19.59 -1.10 -2.99
CA LEU A 228 18.60 -2.15 -2.80
C LEU A 228 18.14 -2.70 -4.14
N LYS A 229 17.93 -1.86 -5.15
CA LYS A 229 17.60 -2.32 -6.50
C LYS A 229 18.66 -3.25 -7.06
N ALA A 230 19.95 -2.87 -6.96
CA ALA A 230 21.07 -3.71 -7.39
C ALA A 230 21.13 -5.05 -6.65
N LEU A 231 20.85 -5.05 -5.34
CA LEU A 231 20.77 -6.27 -4.54
C LEU A 231 19.61 -7.17 -4.98
N GLU A 232 18.44 -6.59 -5.19
CA GLU A 232 17.26 -7.31 -5.70
C GLU A 232 17.54 -7.95 -7.06
N ASP A 233 18.10 -7.19 -7.98
CA ASP A 233 18.42 -7.68 -9.34
C ASP A 233 19.42 -8.84 -9.30
N SER A 234 20.37 -8.82 -8.35
CA SER A 234 21.38 -9.88 -8.22
C SER A 234 20.89 -11.12 -7.49
N LEU A 235 20.01 -10.97 -6.49
CA LEU A 235 19.67 -12.07 -5.57
C LEU A 235 18.30 -12.69 -5.79
N SER A 236 17.31 -11.93 -6.28
CA SER A 236 15.92 -12.38 -6.31
C SER A 236 15.57 -13.32 -7.46
N GLY A 237 16.30 -13.26 -8.56
CA GLY A 237 15.94 -13.87 -9.83
C GLY A 237 14.90 -13.07 -10.64
N PHE A 238 14.55 -11.86 -10.18
CA PHE A 238 13.65 -10.96 -10.88
C PHE A 238 14.33 -10.35 -12.11
N ASN A 239 13.81 -10.65 -13.30
CA ASN A 239 14.27 -10.05 -14.55
C ASN A 239 13.20 -9.08 -15.08
N GLU A 240 13.44 -7.78 -14.90
CA GLU A 240 12.47 -6.73 -15.24
C GLU A 240 12.08 -6.76 -16.73
N ASN A 241 13.02 -7.01 -17.64
CA ASN A 241 12.73 -7.02 -19.07
C ASN A 241 11.83 -8.20 -19.47
N ILE A 242 12.08 -9.38 -18.93
CA ILE A 242 11.24 -10.57 -19.16
C ILE A 242 9.85 -10.35 -18.57
N ILE A 243 9.77 -9.86 -17.34
CA ILE A 243 8.50 -9.62 -16.64
C ILE A 243 7.67 -8.59 -17.40
N LYS A 244 8.28 -7.46 -17.76
CA LYS A 244 7.65 -6.42 -18.58
C LYS A 244 7.10 -6.97 -19.90
N SER A 245 7.92 -7.73 -20.65
CA SER A 245 7.49 -8.32 -21.92
C SER A 245 6.29 -9.26 -21.75
N LYS A 246 6.33 -10.15 -20.74
CA LYS A 246 5.22 -11.07 -20.47
C LYS A 246 3.95 -10.37 -20.02
N ILE A 247 4.06 -9.30 -19.23
CA ILE A 247 2.90 -8.48 -18.81
C ILE A 247 2.25 -7.82 -20.03
N ILE A 248 3.05 -7.22 -20.91
CA ILE A 248 2.55 -6.57 -22.13
C ILE A 248 1.87 -7.59 -23.05
N SER A 249 2.44 -8.77 -23.22
CA SER A 249 1.84 -9.84 -24.06
C SER A 249 0.53 -10.40 -23.49
N ASN A 250 0.23 -10.17 -22.20
CA ASN A 250 -1.05 -10.52 -21.56
C ASN A 250 -2.02 -9.32 -21.44
N GLY A 251 -1.79 -8.24 -22.20
CA GLY A 251 -2.69 -7.09 -22.28
C GLY A 251 -2.41 -6.00 -21.23
N GLY A 252 -1.45 -6.19 -20.33
CA GLY A 252 -1.07 -5.18 -19.38
C GLY A 252 -0.19 -4.07 -19.97
N LEU A 253 -0.09 -2.95 -19.29
CA LEU A 253 0.70 -1.79 -19.68
C LEU A 253 1.83 -1.55 -18.67
N TRP A 254 3.02 -1.17 -19.12
CA TRP A 254 4.16 -0.95 -18.25
C TRP A 254 4.50 0.54 -18.13
N LEU A 255 4.51 1.04 -16.89
CA LEU A 255 4.93 2.40 -16.58
C LEU A 255 6.43 2.43 -16.21
N ASN A 256 7.25 3.04 -17.06
CA ASN A 256 8.66 3.26 -16.75
C ASN A 256 8.79 4.39 -15.70
N ILE A 257 9.30 4.06 -14.52
CA ILE A 257 9.55 4.99 -13.41
C ILE A 257 11.05 5.04 -13.12
N GLN A 258 11.59 6.24 -12.89
CA GLN A 258 13.00 6.44 -12.54
C GLN A 258 13.16 6.45 -11.01
N ASP A 259 13.94 5.51 -10.47
CA ASP A 259 14.13 5.38 -9.01
C ASP A 259 14.84 6.57 -8.38
N SER A 260 15.76 7.22 -9.10
CA SER A 260 16.61 8.31 -8.60
C SER A 260 15.86 9.58 -8.19
N LEU A 261 14.59 9.68 -8.54
CA LEU A 261 13.76 10.86 -8.22
C LEU A 261 13.11 10.78 -6.84
N TYR A 262 13.19 9.65 -6.16
CA TYR A 262 12.42 9.39 -4.93
C TYR A 262 13.33 9.03 -3.76
N SER A 263 13.04 9.62 -2.60
CA SER A 263 13.73 9.35 -1.34
C SER A 263 13.05 8.20 -0.59
N THR A 264 13.87 7.40 0.09
CA THR A 264 13.40 6.33 0.98
C THR A 264 13.94 6.53 2.39
N TYR A 265 13.14 6.24 3.41
CA TYR A 265 13.57 6.39 4.80
C TYR A 265 14.33 5.17 5.34
N ASP A 266 14.12 3.99 4.76
CA ASP A 266 14.76 2.73 5.18
C ASP A 266 15.43 1.95 4.03
N GLY A 267 15.46 2.54 2.84
CA GLY A 267 15.96 1.93 1.61
C GLY A 267 14.89 1.23 0.77
N SER A 268 13.75 0.88 1.36
CA SER A 268 12.66 0.14 0.70
C SER A 268 11.40 0.99 0.52
N HIS A 269 11.05 1.79 1.50
CA HIS A 269 9.80 2.54 1.52
C HIS A 269 10.04 4.03 1.29
N LEU A 270 9.22 4.63 0.45
CA LEU A 270 9.23 6.07 0.18
C LEU A 270 8.75 6.84 1.41
N ASP A 271 9.33 8.04 1.61
CA ASP A 271 8.77 9.04 2.50
C ASP A 271 7.48 9.64 1.92
N GLY A 272 6.74 10.41 2.73
CA GLY A 272 5.44 10.96 2.33
C GLY A 272 5.51 11.87 1.11
N GLU A 273 6.55 12.69 0.99
CA GLU A 273 6.75 13.60 -0.15
C GLU A 273 7.03 12.81 -1.44
N SER A 274 7.97 11.87 -1.39
CA SER A 274 8.30 11.02 -2.53
C SER A 274 7.13 10.15 -2.98
N ALA A 275 6.29 9.69 -2.04
CA ALA A 275 5.07 8.96 -2.34
C ALA A 275 4.05 9.81 -3.13
N ARG A 276 3.86 11.09 -2.75
CA ARG A 276 3.01 12.02 -3.49
C ARG A 276 3.57 12.30 -4.88
N LEU A 277 4.87 12.59 -4.99
CA LEU A 277 5.54 12.82 -6.28
C LEU A 277 5.41 11.62 -7.22
N LEU A 278 5.59 10.40 -6.71
CA LEU A 278 5.40 9.18 -7.48
C LEU A 278 3.95 9.05 -7.96
N SER A 279 2.98 9.31 -7.09
CA SER A 279 1.55 9.23 -7.41
C SER A 279 1.15 10.20 -8.52
N VAL A 280 1.63 11.45 -8.43
CA VAL A 280 1.48 12.47 -9.49
C VAL A 280 2.10 11.99 -10.81
N LYS A 281 3.28 11.37 -10.76
CA LYS A 281 3.95 10.86 -11.97
C LYS A 281 3.18 9.70 -12.60
N ILE A 282 2.67 8.77 -11.78
CA ILE A 282 1.82 7.66 -12.24
C ILE A 282 0.56 8.23 -12.91
N ALA A 283 -0.15 9.12 -12.23
CA ALA A 283 -1.38 9.73 -12.75
C ALA A 283 -1.17 10.45 -14.09
N LYS A 284 -0.10 11.26 -14.21
CA LYS A 284 0.23 11.96 -15.46
C LYS A 284 0.54 10.99 -16.60
N LYS A 285 1.28 9.90 -16.35
CA LYS A 285 1.57 8.89 -17.37
C LYS A 285 0.31 8.16 -17.82
N ILE A 286 -0.57 7.79 -16.88
CA ILE A 286 -1.86 7.16 -17.18
C ILE A 286 -2.73 8.13 -17.97
N LYS A 287 -2.90 9.38 -17.53
CA LYS A 287 -3.68 10.39 -18.24
C LYS A 287 -3.20 10.59 -19.68
N SER A 288 -1.87 10.69 -19.87
CA SER A 288 -1.29 10.80 -21.21
C SER A 288 -1.58 9.58 -22.09
N HIS A 289 -1.60 8.37 -21.53
CA HIS A 289 -1.96 7.16 -22.26
C HIS A 289 -3.42 7.17 -22.68
N LEU A 290 -4.33 7.53 -21.76
CA LEU A 290 -5.76 7.60 -22.02
C LEU A 290 -6.15 8.66 -23.06
N MET A 291 -5.36 9.72 -23.21
CA MET A 291 -5.60 10.77 -24.21
C MET A 291 -5.10 10.41 -25.62
N ASN A 292 -4.25 9.38 -25.74
CA ASN A 292 -3.64 8.93 -27.00
C ASN A 292 -4.33 7.69 -27.60
N GLU A 293 -5.33 7.14 -26.91
CA GLU A 293 -6.24 6.10 -27.40
C GLU A 293 -7.47 6.72 -28.09
#